data_39fab50532b4513b808c559a70fa107c
#
_entry.id   39fab50532b4513b808c559a70fa107c
#
_cell.length_a   1.000
_cell.length_b   1.000
_cell.length_c   1.000
_cell.angle_alpha   90.00
_cell.angle_beta   90.00
_cell.angle_gamma   90.00
#
_symmetry.space_group_name_H-M   'P 1'
#
loop_
_entity.id
_entity.type
_entity.pdbx_description
1 polymer ?
#
loop_
_entity_poly.entity_id
_entity_poly.type
_entity_poly.pdbx_seq_one_letter_code
_entity_poly.pdbx_strand_id
1 'polypeptide(L)'
;MREALWEFAVDRGGTFTDCVGRDPVSGALRAIKVLSTDDAPARAIRALLGLAEGDPLPPCRVRLGTTVATNALLERTGAACGLVITRGFAELLEVGDQARPELFALAISKPEPLHRAALEVAARRAADGGVVEAPETGPLEQELRDMRGRAGLRSAAVAVIHDHLDGALERAIGAAARAAGFEEVVLSHAVAPTQGLLARAETAVVDAYLTPLLRDYVRGLAGRLAGATLQWMQSSGDLTASERFRGKDAVLSGPAGGAVACAAIAERLGLEQVIGFDMGGTSTDVVRWGGALERSYETRVAGVRIRVPMLAVHTIAAGGGSICRFDGRKLSVGPDSAGAFPGPLCHGRPEARALTLTDVDLALGRLHPARFPLRLDRGRALAGLEGEGRVALRYVD
;
A
#
# COMPACT_ATOMS: atom_id res chain seq x y z
N MET A 1 2.96 -38.21 1.10
CA MET A 1 1.61 -37.62 1.07
C MET A 1 1.77 -36.16 1.49
N ARG A 2 1.36 -35.18 0.67
CA ARG A 2 1.26 -33.78 1.13
C ARG A 2 0.12 -33.74 2.14
N GLU A 3 0.40 -33.33 3.38
CA GLU A 3 -0.65 -33.08 4.34
C GLU A 3 -1.68 -32.13 3.74
N ALA A 4 -2.96 -32.49 3.86
CA ALA A 4 -4.06 -31.67 3.37
C ALA A 4 -4.16 -30.43 4.28
N LEU A 5 -3.70 -29.28 3.76
CA LEU A 5 -3.66 -28.01 4.49
C LEU A 5 -4.87 -27.15 4.14
N TRP A 6 -5.42 -26.43 5.11
CA TRP A 6 -6.27 -25.30 4.82
C TRP A 6 -5.49 -24.23 4.03
N GLU A 7 -6.11 -23.71 2.99
CA GLU A 7 -5.54 -22.59 2.23
C GLU A 7 -6.47 -21.39 2.37
N PHE A 8 -5.93 -20.28 2.85
CA PHE A 8 -6.66 -19.02 2.97
C PHE A 8 -6.05 -17.98 2.04
N ALA A 9 -6.93 -17.21 1.39
CA ALA A 9 -6.60 -15.98 0.71
C ALA A 9 -7.32 -14.83 1.43
N VAL A 10 -6.56 -13.83 1.83
CA VAL A 10 -7.08 -12.68 2.59
C VAL A 10 -6.68 -11.40 1.87
N ASP A 11 -7.66 -10.57 1.56
CA ASP A 11 -7.42 -9.20 1.10
C ASP A 11 -7.86 -8.22 2.20
N ARG A 12 -6.87 -7.53 2.80
CA ARG A 12 -7.10 -6.50 3.81
C ARG A 12 -7.16 -5.15 3.13
N GLY A 13 -8.36 -4.72 2.75
CA GLY A 13 -8.62 -3.36 2.27
C GLY A 13 -8.72 -2.33 3.40
N GLY A 14 -8.94 -1.06 3.05
CA GLY A 14 -9.08 0.03 4.01
C GLY A 14 -10.35 -0.05 4.86
N THR A 15 -11.46 -0.51 4.31
CA THR A 15 -12.77 -0.58 4.99
C THR A 15 -13.16 -2.00 5.39
N PHE A 16 -12.98 -2.94 4.48
CA PHE A 16 -13.33 -4.34 4.66
C PHE A 16 -12.14 -5.25 4.39
N THR A 17 -12.15 -6.39 5.08
CA THR A 17 -11.24 -7.50 4.85
C THR A 17 -12.06 -8.69 4.34
N ASP A 18 -11.70 -9.17 3.18
CA ASP A 18 -12.26 -10.36 2.56
C ASP A 18 -11.37 -11.56 2.84
N CYS A 19 -11.97 -12.68 3.23
CA CYS A 19 -11.25 -13.92 3.45
C CYS A 19 -11.97 -15.08 2.77
N VAL A 20 -11.21 -15.83 1.98
CA VAL A 20 -11.67 -17.07 1.35
C VAL A 20 -10.82 -18.22 1.86
N GLY A 21 -11.46 -19.26 2.41
CA GLY A 21 -10.82 -20.48 2.86
C GLY A 21 -11.20 -21.66 1.96
N ARG A 22 -10.22 -22.50 1.62
CA ARG A 22 -10.40 -23.75 0.90
C ARG A 22 -10.24 -24.92 1.88
N ASP A 23 -11.29 -25.70 2.01
CA ASP A 23 -11.31 -26.90 2.83
C ASP A 23 -10.35 -27.96 2.22
N PRO A 24 -9.42 -28.50 2.99
CA PRO A 24 -8.41 -29.42 2.47
C PRO A 24 -8.98 -30.81 2.09
N VAL A 25 -10.13 -31.20 2.61
CA VAL A 25 -10.73 -32.52 2.39
C VAL A 25 -11.74 -32.45 1.25
N SER A 26 -12.71 -31.52 1.37
CA SER A 26 -13.79 -31.40 0.39
C SER A 26 -13.45 -30.52 -0.82
N GLY A 27 -12.40 -29.68 -0.71
CA GLY A 27 -12.09 -28.66 -1.70
C GLY A 27 -13.09 -27.49 -1.73
N ALA A 28 -14.10 -27.52 -0.86
CA ALA A 28 -15.13 -26.48 -0.82
C ALA A 28 -14.57 -25.11 -0.43
N LEU A 29 -15.06 -24.07 -1.08
CA LEU A 29 -14.70 -22.68 -0.76
C LEU A 29 -15.71 -22.11 0.24
N ARG A 30 -15.19 -21.45 1.27
CA ARG A 30 -15.95 -20.65 2.21
C ARG A 30 -15.44 -19.23 2.16
N ALA A 31 -16.32 -18.23 2.22
CA ALA A 31 -15.93 -16.82 2.17
C ALA A 31 -16.61 -16.05 3.30
N ILE A 32 -15.89 -15.06 3.82
CA ILE A 32 -16.42 -14.11 4.82
C ILE A 32 -15.85 -12.72 4.53
N LYS A 33 -16.65 -11.69 4.80
CA LYS A 33 -16.25 -10.29 4.77
C LYS A 33 -16.41 -9.70 6.18
N VAL A 34 -15.37 -9.07 6.70
CA VAL A 34 -15.37 -8.42 8.02
C VAL A 34 -14.88 -6.99 7.92
N LEU A 35 -15.18 -6.14 8.91
CA LEU A 35 -14.61 -4.79 8.98
C LEU A 35 -13.09 -4.87 9.21
N SER A 36 -12.34 -4.03 8.51
CA SER A 36 -10.88 -3.99 8.60
C SER A 36 -10.41 -3.42 9.93
N THR A 37 -9.59 -4.21 10.59
CA THR A 37 -8.78 -3.88 11.77
C THR A 37 -7.47 -4.63 11.63
N ASP A 38 -6.48 -4.39 12.47
CA ASP A 38 -5.19 -5.09 12.37
C ASP A 38 -5.31 -6.60 12.63
N ASP A 39 -6.32 -7.03 13.36
CA ASP A 39 -6.62 -8.42 13.65
C ASP A 39 -7.66 -9.05 12.69
N ALA A 40 -8.24 -8.27 11.79
CA ALA A 40 -9.30 -8.74 10.89
C ALA A 40 -8.95 -10.04 10.13
N PRO A 41 -7.74 -10.24 9.59
CA PRO A 41 -7.36 -11.49 8.95
C PRO A 41 -7.49 -12.69 9.88
N ALA A 42 -7.01 -12.57 11.13
CA ALA A 42 -7.08 -13.66 12.12
C ALA A 42 -8.53 -13.96 12.54
N ARG A 43 -9.33 -12.92 12.78
CA ARG A 43 -10.76 -13.07 13.10
C ARG A 43 -11.53 -13.74 11.96
N ALA A 44 -11.29 -13.33 10.73
CA ALA A 44 -11.96 -13.90 9.56
C ALA A 44 -11.65 -15.39 9.40
N ILE A 45 -10.37 -15.79 9.53
CA ILE A 45 -9.94 -17.19 9.46
C ILE A 45 -10.59 -18.01 10.57
N ARG A 46 -10.56 -17.52 11.83
CA ARG A 46 -11.17 -18.22 12.97
C ARG A 46 -12.68 -18.37 12.79
N ALA A 47 -13.37 -17.34 12.31
CA ALA A 47 -14.80 -17.39 12.03
C ALA A 47 -15.15 -18.41 10.94
N LEU A 48 -14.36 -18.51 9.86
CA LEU A 48 -14.55 -19.53 8.82
C LEU A 48 -14.35 -20.95 9.33
N LEU A 49 -13.47 -21.13 10.32
CA LEU A 49 -13.18 -22.42 10.93
C LEU A 49 -14.12 -22.76 12.11
N GLY A 50 -14.91 -21.79 12.60
CA GLY A 50 -15.72 -21.96 13.80
C GLY A 50 -14.92 -22.05 15.09
N LEU A 51 -13.72 -21.43 15.13
CA LEU A 51 -12.80 -21.43 16.28
C LEU A 51 -12.99 -20.20 17.16
N ALA A 52 -12.87 -20.38 18.47
CA ALA A 52 -12.82 -19.29 19.44
C ALA A 52 -11.44 -18.59 19.42
N GLU A 53 -11.38 -17.41 20.07
CA GLU A 53 -10.12 -16.74 20.30
C GLU A 53 -9.24 -17.60 21.24
N GLY A 54 -8.00 -17.88 20.81
CA GLY A 54 -7.08 -18.74 21.58
C GLY A 54 -7.04 -20.21 21.16
N ASP A 55 -8.05 -20.71 20.44
CA ASP A 55 -8.01 -22.08 19.92
C ASP A 55 -6.82 -22.27 18.96
N PRO A 56 -6.15 -23.43 18.94
CA PRO A 56 -5.07 -23.73 18.02
C PRO A 56 -5.60 -23.74 16.58
N LEU A 57 -4.86 -23.15 15.65
CA LEU A 57 -5.18 -23.25 14.23
C LEU A 57 -4.77 -24.62 13.69
N PRO A 58 -5.57 -25.23 12.81
CA PRO A 58 -5.10 -26.38 12.04
C PRO A 58 -3.95 -25.98 11.12
N PRO A 59 -3.12 -26.92 10.65
CA PRO A 59 -2.09 -26.65 9.66
C PRO A 59 -2.68 -25.89 8.47
N CYS A 60 -2.19 -24.68 8.22
CA CYS A 60 -2.74 -23.83 7.17
C CYS A 60 -1.69 -22.93 6.51
N ARG A 61 -1.98 -22.54 5.29
CA ARG A 61 -1.25 -21.52 4.53
C ARG A 61 -2.16 -20.33 4.32
N VAL A 62 -1.66 -19.15 4.62
CA VAL A 62 -2.39 -17.88 4.47
C VAL A 62 -1.65 -16.98 3.49
N ARG A 63 -2.31 -16.61 2.41
CA ARG A 63 -1.84 -15.63 1.42
C ARG A 63 -2.55 -14.31 1.69
N LEU A 64 -1.77 -13.25 1.88
CA LEU A 64 -2.29 -11.96 2.33
C LEU A 64 -1.94 -10.85 1.33
N GLY A 65 -2.97 -10.13 0.88
CA GLY A 65 -2.87 -8.77 0.33
C GLY A 65 -3.15 -7.75 1.43
N THR A 66 -2.53 -6.58 1.40
CA THR A 66 -2.75 -5.54 2.41
C THR A 66 -2.55 -4.13 1.87
N THR A 67 -3.39 -3.21 2.32
CA THR A 67 -3.27 -1.78 2.02
C THR A 67 -2.51 -0.99 3.09
N VAL A 68 -1.93 -1.65 4.11
CA VAL A 68 -1.24 -0.98 5.24
C VAL A 68 -0.16 -0.03 4.76
N ALA A 69 0.72 -0.47 3.84
CA ALA A 69 1.79 0.37 3.32
C ALA A 69 1.26 1.54 2.47
N THR A 70 0.28 1.28 1.61
CA THR A 70 -0.33 2.31 0.76
C THR A 70 -1.01 3.37 1.61
N ASN A 71 -1.80 2.97 2.62
CA ASN A 71 -2.48 3.89 3.52
C ASN A 71 -1.48 4.71 4.34
N ALA A 72 -0.44 4.06 4.91
CA ALA A 72 0.60 4.75 5.67
C ALA A 72 1.35 5.79 4.82
N LEU A 73 1.53 5.55 3.52
CA LEU A 73 2.13 6.50 2.59
C LEU A 73 1.19 7.67 2.28
N LEU A 74 -0.09 7.39 2.04
CA LEU A 74 -1.12 8.40 1.76
C LEU A 74 -1.38 9.31 2.96
N GLU A 75 -1.49 8.73 4.15
CA GLU A 75 -1.81 9.41 5.42
C GLU A 75 -0.57 9.99 6.12
N ARG A 76 0.63 9.75 5.57
CA ARG A 76 1.91 10.18 6.16
C ARG A 76 2.13 9.65 7.59
N THR A 77 1.74 8.40 7.85
CA THR A 77 1.80 7.76 9.19
C THR A 77 2.90 6.71 9.33
N GLY A 78 3.91 6.69 8.46
CA GLY A 78 5.04 5.77 8.54
C GLY A 78 6.03 6.07 9.66
N ALA A 79 7.07 5.25 9.75
CA ALA A 79 8.11 5.40 10.78
C ALA A 79 8.97 6.64 10.54
N ALA A 80 9.42 7.29 11.61
CA ALA A 80 10.37 8.38 11.50
C ALA A 80 11.69 7.86 10.92
N CYS A 81 12.06 8.36 9.73
CA CYS A 81 13.27 7.95 9.01
C CYS A 81 14.21 9.13 8.74
N GLY A 82 15.51 8.85 8.66
CA GLY A 82 16.56 9.77 8.23
C GLY A 82 17.08 9.42 6.83
N LEU A 83 17.62 10.41 6.14
CA LEU A 83 18.36 10.23 4.89
C LEU A 83 19.84 10.46 5.16
N VAL A 84 20.70 9.50 4.78
CA VAL A 84 22.16 9.64 4.77
C VAL A 84 22.60 9.66 3.31
N ILE A 85 23.19 10.76 2.89
CA ILE A 85 23.42 11.00 1.46
C ILE A 85 24.79 11.60 1.21
N THR A 86 25.34 11.41 0.01
CA THR A 86 26.58 12.05 -0.43
C THR A 86 26.54 13.55 -0.18
N ARG A 87 27.63 14.11 0.33
CA ARG A 87 27.82 15.56 0.56
C ARG A 87 27.48 16.38 -0.67
N GLY A 88 26.70 17.47 -0.48
CA GLY A 88 26.18 18.35 -1.52
C GLY A 88 24.83 17.94 -2.09
N PHE A 89 24.15 16.93 -1.49
CA PHE A 89 22.85 16.42 -1.95
C PHE A 89 21.77 16.37 -0.88
N ALA A 90 21.94 17.06 0.26
CA ALA A 90 20.96 17.04 1.36
C ALA A 90 19.55 17.40 0.88
N GLU A 91 19.44 18.40 0.02
CA GLU A 91 18.14 18.93 -0.50
C GLU A 91 17.64 18.19 -1.76
N LEU A 92 18.31 17.11 -2.18
CA LEU A 92 18.00 16.41 -3.44
C LEU A 92 16.54 15.99 -3.54
N LEU A 93 15.95 15.49 -2.45
CA LEU A 93 14.58 15.01 -2.44
C LEU A 93 13.55 16.16 -2.38
N GLU A 94 13.94 17.32 -1.87
CA GLU A 94 13.12 18.54 -1.89
C GLU A 94 13.11 19.16 -3.28
N VAL A 95 14.28 19.24 -3.92
CA VAL A 95 14.41 19.73 -5.29
C VAL A 95 13.74 18.77 -6.29
N GLY A 96 13.90 17.47 -6.09
CA GLY A 96 13.34 16.41 -6.92
C GLY A 96 13.81 16.53 -8.38
N ASP A 97 12.91 16.20 -9.30
CA ASP A 97 13.14 16.30 -10.75
C ASP A 97 12.69 17.66 -11.34
N GLN A 98 12.45 18.65 -10.49
CA GLN A 98 11.96 19.99 -10.84
C GLN A 98 10.59 20.00 -11.55
N ALA A 99 9.86 18.88 -11.55
CA ALA A 99 8.48 18.84 -12.03
C ALA A 99 7.60 19.76 -11.19
N ARG A 100 6.69 20.48 -11.84
CA ARG A 100 5.72 21.36 -11.20
C ARG A 100 4.36 20.66 -11.18
N PRO A 101 3.74 20.43 -10.01
CA PRO A 101 2.38 19.89 -9.93
C PRO A 101 1.38 20.74 -10.70
N GLU A 102 1.52 22.08 -10.60
CA GLU A 102 0.72 23.07 -11.32
C GLU A 102 1.64 23.94 -12.17
N LEU A 103 1.58 23.75 -13.48
CA LEU A 103 2.52 24.39 -14.42
C LEU A 103 2.48 25.93 -14.37
N PHE A 104 1.30 26.52 -14.12
CA PHE A 104 1.07 27.97 -14.13
C PHE A 104 0.98 28.59 -12.73
N ALA A 105 1.19 27.83 -11.68
CA ALA A 105 1.19 28.37 -10.32
C ALA A 105 2.37 29.33 -10.11
N LEU A 106 2.08 30.52 -9.57
CA LEU A 106 3.11 31.51 -9.20
C LEU A 106 3.90 31.06 -7.97
N ALA A 107 3.27 30.35 -7.04
CA ALA A 107 3.89 29.74 -5.88
C ALA A 107 3.88 28.21 -6.08
N ILE A 108 5.08 27.62 -6.13
CA ILE A 108 5.22 26.17 -6.31
C ILE A 108 5.21 25.51 -4.94
N SER A 109 4.20 24.67 -4.68
CA SER A 109 4.16 23.80 -3.52
C SER A 109 4.49 22.36 -3.94
N LYS A 110 5.43 21.75 -3.25
CA LYS A 110 5.78 20.33 -3.44
C LYS A 110 5.38 19.54 -2.21
N PRO A 111 5.06 18.24 -2.36
CA PRO A 111 4.88 17.37 -1.20
C PRO A 111 6.15 17.37 -0.33
N GLU A 112 5.98 17.45 0.97
CA GLU A 112 7.11 17.33 1.91
C GLU A 112 7.80 15.95 1.75
N PRO A 113 9.14 15.88 1.84
CA PRO A 113 9.87 14.62 1.87
C PRO A 113 9.39 13.73 3.03
N LEU A 114 9.56 12.42 2.89
CA LEU A 114 9.19 11.46 3.94
C LEU A 114 10.21 11.40 5.08
N HIS A 115 11.48 11.76 4.81
CA HIS A 115 12.52 11.79 5.83
C HIS A 115 12.41 13.04 6.71
N ARG A 116 12.69 12.88 8.01
CA ARG A 116 12.64 13.98 9.00
C ARG A 116 13.96 14.73 9.15
N ALA A 117 15.06 14.09 8.77
CA ALA A 117 16.40 14.67 8.86
C ALA A 117 17.29 14.09 7.77
N ALA A 118 18.22 14.90 7.26
CA ALA A 118 19.26 14.47 6.33
C ALA A 118 20.63 14.66 6.97
N LEU A 119 21.55 13.72 6.70
CA LEU A 119 22.97 13.78 7.05
C LEU A 119 23.80 13.62 5.78
N GLU A 120 24.62 14.60 5.52
CA GLU A 120 25.60 14.55 4.45
C GLU A 120 26.87 13.83 4.87
N VAL A 121 27.32 12.91 4.05
CA VAL A 121 28.52 12.12 4.32
C VAL A 121 29.58 12.29 3.22
N ALA A 122 30.84 12.31 3.62
CA ALA A 122 31.99 12.30 2.76
C ALA A 122 32.16 10.93 2.09
N ALA A 123 31.23 10.59 1.20
CA ALA A 123 31.20 9.32 0.48
C ALA A 123 30.78 9.56 -0.97
N ARG A 124 31.68 9.27 -1.91
CA ARG A 124 31.47 9.52 -3.34
C ARG A 124 32.17 8.47 -4.18
N ARG A 125 31.44 7.92 -5.15
CA ARG A 125 32.00 7.11 -6.22
C ARG A 125 31.93 7.88 -7.53
N ALA A 126 32.96 7.73 -8.38
CA ALA A 126 32.96 8.26 -9.73
C ALA A 126 32.11 7.41 -10.68
N ALA A 127 31.76 7.94 -11.85
CA ALA A 127 30.97 7.24 -12.84
C ALA A 127 31.66 6.00 -13.45
N ASP A 128 32.98 5.98 -13.42
CA ASP A 128 33.80 4.84 -13.83
C ASP A 128 33.94 3.74 -12.77
N GLY A 129 33.34 3.95 -11.57
CA GLY A 129 33.39 3.00 -10.45
C GLY A 129 34.51 3.28 -9.44
N GLY A 130 35.44 4.22 -9.69
CA GLY A 130 36.48 4.60 -8.74
C GLY A 130 35.92 5.26 -7.47
N VAL A 131 36.53 5.01 -6.30
CA VAL A 131 36.18 5.71 -5.06
C VAL A 131 36.87 7.06 -5.04
N VAL A 132 36.09 8.14 -4.99
CA VAL A 132 36.60 9.53 -4.91
C VAL A 132 36.75 9.95 -3.46
N GLU A 133 35.79 9.56 -2.60
CA GLU A 133 35.75 9.89 -1.18
C GLU A 133 35.14 8.73 -0.41
N ALA A 134 35.76 8.32 0.69
CA ALA A 134 35.29 7.23 1.54
C ALA A 134 34.95 7.75 2.94
N PRO A 135 33.88 7.27 3.60
CA PRO A 135 33.49 7.77 4.90
C PRO A 135 34.46 7.29 6.00
N GLU A 136 34.78 8.17 6.94
CA GLU A 136 35.44 7.80 8.19
C GLU A 136 34.41 7.24 9.17
N THR A 137 34.44 5.94 9.44
CA THR A 137 33.40 5.22 10.14
C THR A 137 33.22 5.63 11.61
N GLY A 138 34.30 5.98 12.34
CA GLY A 138 34.24 6.36 13.75
C GLY A 138 33.45 7.65 14.01
N PRO A 139 33.86 8.80 13.41
CA PRO A 139 33.09 10.05 13.52
C PRO A 139 31.65 9.90 13.01
N LEU A 140 31.47 9.20 11.89
CA LEU A 140 30.16 9.00 11.28
C LEU A 140 29.17 8.28 12.21
N GLU A 141 29.62 7.29 12.96
CA GLU A 141 28.74 6.58 13.91
C GLU A 141 28.20 7.54 14.97
N GLN A 142 29.02 8.47 15.47
CA GLN A 142 28.56 9.45 16.44
C GLN A 142 27.56 10.45 15.83
N GLU A 143 27.83 10.95 14.62
CA GLU A 143 26.92 11.85 13.90
C GLU A 143 25.56 11.19 13.63
N LEU A 144 25.56 9.91 13.27
CA LEU A 144 24.35 9.12 13.06
C LEU A 144 23.58 8.90 14.36
N ARG A 145 24.28 8.65 15.48
CA ARG A 145 23.67 8.52 16.81
C ARG A 145 23.02 9.84 17.24
N ASP A 146 23.68 10.96 17.01
CA ASP A 146 23.19 12.30 17.32
C ASP A 146 21.96 12.66 16.45
N MET A 147 22.02 12.40 15.14
CA MET A 147 20.87 12.61 14.23
C MET A 147 19.68 11.76 14.67
N ARG A 148 19.91 10.48 14.95
CA ARG A 148 18.87 9.55 15.43
C ARG A 148 18.22 10.06 16.72
N GLY A 149 18.99 10.48 17.69
CA GLY A 149 18.50 10.96 19.00
C GLY A 149 17.72 12.26 18.86
N ARG A 150 18.24 13.25 18.14
CA ARG A 150 17.60 14.57 17.97
C ARG A 150 16.28 14.50 17.22
N ALA A 151 16.18 13.67 16.21
CA ALA A 151 14.99 13.57 15.35
C ALA A 151 14.06 12.38 15.70
N GLY A 152 14.39 11.58 16.71
CA GLY A 152 13.60 10.43 17.15
C GLY A 152 13.46 9.37 16.05
N LEU A 153 14.53 9.09 15.30
CA LEU A 153 14.47 8.24 14.12
C LEU A 153 14.50 6.75 14.48
N ARG A 154 13.69 5.96 13.81
CA ARG A 154 13.71 4.48 13.90
C ARG A 154 14.53 3.87 12.77
N SER A 155 14.56 4.51 11.59
CA SER A 155 15.17 3.97 10.38
C SER A 155 16.04 4.98 9.65
N ALA A 156 16.95 4.48 8.80
CA ALA A 156 17.81 5.29 7.94
C ALA A 156 17.81 4.74 6.50
N ALA A 157 17.67 5.63 5.54
CA ALA A 157 17.94 5.37 4.13
C ALA A 157 19.34 5.90 3.79
N VAL A 158 20.15 5.10 3.13
CA VAL A 158 21.50 5.45 2.71
C VAL A 158 21.56 5.49 1.19
N ALA A 159 22.01 6.62 0.64
CA ALA A 159 22.10 6.80 -0.80
C ALA A 159 23.41 7.52 -1.18
N VAL A 160 24.30 6.80 -1.85
CA VAL A 160 25.58 7.35 -2.32
C VAL A 160 25.60 7.44 -3.84
N ILE A 161 26.12 8.56 -4.36
CA ILE A 161 26.22 8.77 -5.80
C ILE A 161 27.07 7.68 -6.45
N HIS A 162 26.58 7.10 -7.54
CA HIS A 162 27.17 5.99 -8.32
C HIS A 162 27.47 4.70 -7.56
N ASP A 163 27.15 4.59 -6.26
CA ASP A 163 27.45 3.38 -5.50
C ASP A 163 26.55 2.17 -5.85
N HIS A 164 25.57 2.35 -6.76
CA HIS A 164 24.84 1.27 -7.40
C HIS A 164 25.74 0.33 -8.22
N LEU A 165 26.96 0.79 -8.59
CA LEU A 165 27.94 -0.01 -9.32
C LEU A 165 28.58 -1.10 -8.45
N ASP A 166 28.71 -0.87 -7.12
CA ASP A 166 29.39 -1.78 -6.21
C ASP A 166 28.68 -1.91 -4.86
N GLY A 167 28.16 -0.81 -4.28
CA GLY A 167 27.48 -0.77 -3.00
C GLY A 167 28.40 -0.76 -1.77
N ALA A 168 29.71 -0.74 -1.93
CA ALA A 168 30.65 -0.83 -0.81
C ALA A 168 30.56 0.35 0.15
N LEU A 169 30.43 1.58 -0.37
CA LEU A 169 30.29 2.78 0.45
C LEU A 169 28.99 2.79 1.24
N GLU A 170 27.88 2.45 0.59
CA GLU A 170 26.58 2.34 1.28
C GLU A 170 26.59 1.22 2.34
N ARG A 171 27.29 0.10 2.09
CA ARG A 171 27.44 -0.97 3.10
C ARG A 171 28.23 -0.50 4.32
N ALA A 172 29.32 0.25 4.13
CA ALA A 172 30.13 0.81 5.22
C ALA A 172 29.30 1.81 6.07
N ILE A 173 28.58 2.75 5.41
CA ILE A 173 27.68 3.69 6.08
C ILE A 173 26.55 2.94 6.80
N GLY A 174 25.99 1.93 6.16
CA GLY A 174 24.93 1.10 6.72
C GLY A 174 25.38 0.34 7.98
N ALA A 175 26.62 -0.12 8.02
CA ALA A 175 27.21 -0.74 9.22
C ALA A 175 27.30 0.27 10.37
N ALA A 176 27.79 1.50 10.12
CA ALA A 176 27.84 2.58 11.10
C ALA A 176 26.44 2.97 11.59
N ALA A 177 25.44 3.02 10.71
CA ALA A 177 24.05 3.31 11.07
C ALA A 177 23.46 2.23 12.00
N ARG A 178 23.75 0.96 11.73
CA ARG A 178 23.35 -0.13 12.64
C ARG A 178 24.02 -0.04 14.00
N ALA A 179 25.33 0.26 14.03
CA ALA A 179 26.08 0.49 15.28
C ALA A 179 25.53 1.71 16.05
N ALA A 180 25.06 2.75 15.36
CA ALA A 180 24.36 3.89 15.95
C ALA A 180 22.95 3.57 16.49
N GLY A 181 22.45 2.35 16.28
CA GLY A 181 21.21 1.83 16.86
C GLY A 181 19.95 2.05 16.03
N PHE A 182 20.05 2.30 14.72
CA PHE A 182 18.88 2.30 13.85
C PHE A 182 18.28 0.89 13.75
N GLU A 183 16.96 0.78 13.89
CA GLU A 183 16.23 -0.49 13.83
C GLU A 183 16.17 -1.05 12.41
N GLU A 184 16.04 -0.17 11.42
CA GLU A 184 16.03 -0.49 10.00
C GLU A 184 17.02 0.42 9.26
N VAL A 185 17.87 -0.19 8.41
CA VAL A 185 18.82 0.53 7.57
C VAL A 185 18.66 0.03 6.14
N VAL A 186 18.25 0.94 5.27
CA VAL A 186 17.97 0.66 3.85
C VAL A 186 19.10 1.24 2.99
N LEU A 187 19.70 0.40 2.16
CA LEU A 187 20.75 0.78 1.22
C LEU A 187 20.15 0.95 -0.18
N SER A 188 20.34 2.11 -0.78
CA SER A 188 19.70 2.46 -2.05
C SER A 188 20.09 1.52 -3.20
N HIS A 189 21.35 1.09 -3.24
CA HIS A 189 21.82 0.13 -4.25
C HIS A 189 21.16 -1.25 -4.14
N ALA A 190 20.75 -1.65 -2.94
CA ALA A 190 20.13 -2.95 -2.72
C ALA A 190 18.62 -2.96 -3.05
N VAL A 191 17.94 -1.83 -2.84
CA VAL A 191 16.48 -1.73 -3.06
C VAL A 191 16.10 -1.25 -4.44
N ALA A 192 16.97 -0.48 -5.11
CA ALA A 192 16.80 0.01 -6.47
C ALA A 192 18.16 0.04 -7.19
N PRO A 193 18.69 -1.12 -7.65
CA PRO A 193 20.04 -1.23 -8.21
C PRO A 193 20.15 -0.65 -9.63
N THR A 194 19.80 0.62 -9.78
CA THR A 194 19.75 1.32 -11.06
C THR A 194 20.45 2.66 -10.99
N GLN A 195 20.85 3.19 -12.14
CA GLN A 195 21.38 4.54 -12.25
C GLN A 195 20.34 5.60 -11.83
N GLY A 196 20.81 6.75 -11.30
CA GLY A 196 20.00 7.88 -10.87
C GLY A 196 19.86 7.97 -9.36
N LEU A 197 20.65 8.87 -8.72
CA LEU A 197 20.69 9.03 -7.26
C LEU A 197 19.31 9.40 -6.68
N LEU A 198 18.60 10.34 -7.31
CA LEU A 198 17.30 10.80 -6.86
C LEU A 198 16.30 9.63 -6.69
N ALA A 199 16.08 8.87 -7.76
CA ALA A 199 15.10 7.79 -7.74
C ALA A 199 15.47 6.64 -6.77
N ARG A 200 16.77 6.35 -6.63
CA ARG A 200 17.27 5.39 -5.63
C ARG A 200 17.04 5.89 -4.21
N ALA A 201 17.36 7.17 -3.94
CA ALA A 201 17.18 7.78 -2.62
C ALA A 201 15.69 7.84 -2.23
N GLU A 202 14.80 8.26 -3.15
CA GLU A 202 13.35 8.27 -2.93
C GLU A 202 12.85 6.86 -2.58
N THR A 203 13.25 5.84 -3.35
CA THR A 203 12.85 4.44 -3.12
C THR A 203 13.38 3.91 -1.78
N ALA A 204 14.63 4.23 -1.43
CA ALA A 204 15.23 3.83 -0.16
C ALA A 204 14.53 4.49 1.03
N VAL A 205 14.16 5.77 0.91
CA VAL A 205 13.39 6.50 1.94
C VAL A 205 12.00 5.91 2.10
N VAL A 206 11.30 5.60 1.01
CA VAL A 206 9.98 4.90 1.08
C VAL A 206 10.10 3.58 1.83
N ASP A 207 11.11 2.78 1.50
CA ASP A 207 11.32 1.49 2.15
C ASP A 207 11.68 1.64 3.65
N ALA A 208 12.54 2.60 3.99
CA ALA A 208 12.90 2.92 5.37
C ALA A 208 11.70 3.47 6.19
N TYR A 209 10.81 4.20 5.52
CA TYR A 209 9.60 4.77 6.11
C TYR A 209 8.52 3.73 6.38
N LEU A 210 8.35 2.73 5.51
CA LEU A 210 7.25 1.77 5.57
C LEU A 210 7.64 0.43 6.23
N THR A 211 8.89 -0.03 6.09
CA THR A 211 9.31 -1.36 6.55
C THR A 211 9.16 -1.57 8.05
N PRO A 212 9.49 -0.60 8.95
CA PRO A 212 9.28 -0.81 10.39
C PRO A 212 7.81 -1.02 10.74
N LEU A 213 6.90 -0.22 10.16
CA LEU A 213 5.46 -0.35 10.35
C LEU A 213 4.93 -1.71 9.88
N LEU A 214 5.35 -2.14 8.68
CA LEU A 214 4.97 -3.44 8.15
C LEU A 214 5.50 -4.59 8.99
N ARG A 215 6.72 -4.49 9.48
CA ARG A 215 7.31 -5.51 10.35
C ARG A 215 6.52 -5.66 11.65
N ASP A 216 6.08 -4.54 12.25
CA ASP A 216 5.25 -4.55 13.45
C ASP A 216 3.89 -5.20 13.17
N TYR A 217 3.25 -4.86 12.04
CA TYR A 217 2.00 -5.48 11.59
C TYR A 217 2.14 -6.97 11.32
N VAL A 218 3.15 -7.38 10.54
CA VAL A 218 3.45 -8.78 10.21
C VAL A 218 3.68 -9.60 11.49
N ARG A 219 4.48 -9.08 12.42
CA ARG A 219 4.77 -9.73 13.71
C ARG A 219 3.50 -9.90 14.55
N GLY A 220 2.68 -8.86 14.64
CA GLY A 220 1.41 -8.90 15.37
C GLY A 220 0.46 -9.95 14.80
N LEU A 221 0.36 -10.02 13.46
CA LEU A 221 -0.50 -11.00 12.80
C LEU A 221 0.06 -12.43 12.90
N ALA A 222 1.37 -12.61 12.75
CA ALA A 222 2.01 -13.91 12.91
C ALA A 222 1.79 -14.50 14.31
N GLY A 223 1.82 -13.66 15.35
CA GLY A 223 1.50 -14.08 16.72
C GLY A 223 0.04 -14.56 16.87
N ARG A 224 -0.91 -13.89 16.20
CA ARG A 224 -2.34 -14.26 16.22
C ARG A 224 -2.66 -15.51 15.37
N LEU A 225 -1.84 -15.79 14.36
CA LEU A 225 -1.93 -16.92 13.44
C LEU A 225 -0.80 -17.93 13.68
N ALA A 226 -0.42 -18.13 14.94
CA ALA A 226 0.64 -19.08 15.29
C ALA A 226 0.34 -20.47 14.69
N GLY A 227 1.34 -21.08 14.05
CA GLY A 227 1.22 -22.35 13.33
C GLY A 227 0.84 -22.22 11.84
N ALA A 228 0.42 -21.04 11.37
CA ALA A 228 0.17 -20.80 9.96
C ALA A 228 1.44 -20.42 9.19
N THR A 229 1.57 -20.86 7.94
CA THR A 229 2.57 -20.35 6.99
C THR A 229 2.02 -19.11 6.32
N LEU A 230 2.61 -17.92 6.58
CA LEU A 230 2.18 -16.66 5.99
C LEU A 230 2.98 -16.34 4.72
N GLN A 231 2.27 -15.94 3.67
CA GLN A 231 2.81 -15.44 2.41
C GLN A 231 2.15 -14.10 2.09
N TRP A 232 2.95 -13.14 1.66
CA TRP A 232 2.51 -11.77 1.41
C TRP A 232 2.56 -11.43 -0.07
N MET A 233 1.50 -10.86 -0.57
CA MET A 233 1.43 -10.34 -1.94
C MET A 233 2.31 -9.11 -2.05
N GLN A 234 3.14 -9.07 -3.08
CA GLN A 234 3.97 -7.93 -3.45
C GLN A 234 3.33 -7.14 -4.60
N SER A 235 3.78 -5.91 -4.78
CA SER A 235 3.38 -5.05 -5.91
C SER A 235 3.69 -5.66 -7.28
N SER A 236 4.67 -6.56 -7.33
CA SER A 236 5.04 -7.32 -8.55
C SER A 236 4.04 -8.42 -8.92
N GLY A 237 3.09 -8.74 -8.03
CA GLY A 237 2.18 -9.88 -8.16
C GLY A 237 2.74 -11.20 -7.63
N ASP A 238 3.97 -11.20 -7.11
CA ASP A 238 4.59 -12.37 -6.51
C ASP A 238 4.24 -12.50 -5.03
N LEU A 239 4.39 -13.71 -4.49
CA LEU A 239 4.24 -13.98 -3.06
C LEU A 239 5.62 -14.08 -2.40
N THR A 240 5.76 -13.50 -1.21
CA THR A 240 6.99 -13.58 -0.42
C THR A 240 6.72 -14.03 1.01
N ALA A 241 7.74 -14.58 1.67
CA ALA A 241 7.69 -14.91 3.10
C ALA A 241 7.78 -13.63 3.96
N SER A 242 7.31 -13.72 5.20
CA SER A 242 7.24 -12.59 6.13
C SER A 242 8.57 -11.85 6.33
N GLU A 243 9.68 -12.58 6.36
CA GLU A 243 11.04 -12.05 6.60
C GLU A 243 11.55 -11.20 5.43
N ARG A 244 11.01 -11.42 4.23
CA ARG A 244 11.40 -10.74 2.99
C ARG A 244 10.41 -9.66 2.57
N PHE A 245 9.28 -9.53 3.27
CA PHE A 245 8.25 -8.56 2.93
C PHE A 245 8.68 -7.16 3.35
N ARG A 246 8.88 -6.27 2.36
CA ARG A 246 9.42 -4.92 2.55
C ARG A 246 8.42 -3.83 2.15
N GLY A 247 8.63 -2.63 2.72
CA GLY A 247 7.77 -1.47 2.50
C GLY A 247 7.57 -1.11 1.03
N LYS A 248 8.68 -1.05 0.27
CA LYS A 248 8.67 -0.73 -1.16
C LYS A 248 7.86 -1.72 -2.01
N ASP A 249 7.81 -3.00 -1.58
CA ASP A 249 7.15 -4.08 -2.32
C ASP A 249 5.69 -4.28 -1.88
N ALA A 250 5.26 -3.59 -0.81
CA ALA A 250 3.92 -3.71 -0.24
C ALA A 250 2.94 -2.64 -0.77
N VAL A 251 3.47 -1.56 -1.36
CA VAL A 251 2.64 -0.48 -1.92
C VAL A 251 1.86 -1.00 -3.12
N LEU A 252 0.54 -0.81 -3.14
CA LEU A 252 -0.38 -1.34 -4.17
C LEU A 252 -0.42 -2.87 -4.27
N SER A 253 -0.09 -3.62 -3.19
CA SER A 253 -0.12 -5.09 -3.20
C SER A 253 -1.53 -5.67 -3.28
N GLY A 254 -2.56 -4.99 -2.75
CA GLY A 254 -3.96 -5.38 -2.92
C GLY A 254 -4.39 -5.39 -4.40
N PRO A 255 -4.28 -4.25 -5.11
CA PRO A 255 -4.52 -4.18 -6.56
C PRO A 255 -3.72 -5.19 -7.38
N ALA A 256 -2.45 -5.45 -7.01
CA ALA A 256 -1.63 -6.48 -7.66
C ALA A 256 -2.24 -7.88 -7.53
N GLY A 257 -2.83 -8.20 -6.38
CA GLY A 257 -3.57 -9.45 -6.18
C GLY A 257 -4.79 -9.56 -7.11
N GLY A 258 -5.54 -8.48 -7.28
CA GLY A 258 -6.65 -8.38 -8.23
C GLY A 258 -6.19 -8.60 -9.68
N ALA A 259 -5.07 -8.00 -10.08
CA ALA A 259 -4.48 -8.19 -11.40
C ALA A 259 -4.09 -9.66 -11.66
N VAL A 260 -3.45 -10.31 -10.71
CA VAL A 260 -3.09 -11.75 -10.79
C VAL A 260 -4.34 -12.62 -10.90
N ALA A 261 -5.39 -12.32 -10.12
CA ALA A 261 -6.66 -13.04 -10.20
C ALA A 261 -7.33 -12.86 -11.56
N CYS A 262 -7.33 -11.64 -12.12
CA CYS A 262 -7.83 -11.34 -13.45
C CYS A 262 -7.12 -12.17 -14.52
N ALA A 263 -5.78 -12.21 -14.49
CA ALA A 263 -4.98 -13.02 -15.41
C ALA A 263 -5.29 -14.51 -15.31
N ALA A 264 -5.34 -15.06 -14.08
CA ALA A 264 -5.65 -16.46 -13.86
C ALA A 264 -7.04 -16.86 -14.36
N ILE A 265 -8.05 -15.99 -14.25
CA ILE A 265 -9.39 -16.20 -14.77
C ILE A 265 -9.39 -16.15 -16.30
N ALA A 266 -8.68 -15.16 -16.88
CA ALA A 266 -8.55 -15.02 -18.33
C ALA A 266 -7.93 -16.27 -18.97
N GLU A 267 -6.81 -16.73 -18.44
CA GLU A 267 -6.13 -17.95 -18.90
C GLU A 267 -7.03 -19.18 -18.78
N ARG A 268 -7.70 -19.34 -17.64
CA ARG A 268 -8.60 -20.48 -17.40
C ARG A 268 -9.79 -20.52 -18.39
N LEU A 269 -10.27 -19.33 -18.79
CA LEU A 269 -11.40 -19.19 -19.72
C LEU A 269 -10.96 -19.11 -21.19
N GLY A 270 -9.64 -19.10 -21.46
CA GLY A 270 -9.11 -18.95 -22.82
C GLY A 270 -9.38 -17.58 -23.45
N LEU A 271 -9.47 -16.53 -22.62
CA LEU A 271 -9.72 -15.17 -23.10
C LEU A 271 -8.40 -14.49 -23.46
N GLU A 272 -8.33 -13.89 -24.65
CA GLU A 272 -7.10 -13.26 -25.15
C GLU A 272 -6.89 -11.85 -24.59
N GLN A 273 -7.97 -11.13 -24.28
CA GLN A 273 -7.93 -9.76 -23.74
C GLN A 273 -9.00 -9.60 -22.67
N VAL A 274 -8.62 -9.09 -21.53
CA VAL A 274 -9.52 -8.85 -20.39
C VAL A 274 -9.19 -7.51 -19.73
N ILE A 275 -10.22 -6.80 -19.32
CA ILE A 275 -10.11 -5.65 -18.40
C ILE A 275 -10.66 -6.10 -17.06
N GLY A 276 -9.82 -6.11 -16.05
CA GLY A 276 -10.23 -6.25 -14.65
C GLY A 276 -10.69 -4.90 -14.12
N PHE A 277 -11.80 -4.87 -13.40
CA PHE A 277 -12.38 -3.67 -12.80
C PHE A 277 -12.77 -3.98 -11.37
N ASP A 278 -12.04 -3.42 -10.42
CA ASP A 278 -12.25 -3.61 -8.98
C ASP A 278 -12.64 -2.28 -8.33
N MET A 279 -13.92 -2.11 -8.00
CA MET A 279 -14.43 -0.92 -7.37
C MET A 279 -14.56 -1.13 -5.87
N GLY A 280 -13.62 -0.57 -5.12
CA GLY A 280 -13.64 -0.51 -3.66
C GLY A 280 -14.51 0.61 -3.09
N GLY A 281 -14.34 0.90 -1.79
CA GLY A 281 -15.06 1.98 -1.11
C GLY A 281 -14.55 3.38 -1.48
N THR A 282 -13.26 3.54 -1.77
CA THR A 282 -12.58 4.84 -1.99
C THR A 282 -12.02 5.01 -3.39
N SER A 283 -11.67 3.91 -4.05
CA SER A 283 -11.02 3.90 -5.36
C SER A 283 -11.53 2.74 -6.22
N THR A 284 -11.24 2.85 -7.49
CA THR A 284 -11.46 1.78 -8.48
C THR A 284 -10.14 1.47 -9.13
N ASP A 285 -9.74 0.21 -9.09
CA ASP A 285 -8.54 -0.30 -9.72
C ASP A 285 -8.88 -0.98 -11.04
N VAL A 286 -8.20 -0.56 -12.10
CA VAL A 286 -8.40 -1.09 -13.45
C VAL A 286 -7.10 -1.71 -13.93
N VAL A 287 -7.17 -2.96 -14.37
CA VAL A 287 -6.04 -3.69 -14.91
C VAL A 287 -6.34 -4.19 -16.30
N ARG A 288 -5.33 -4.25 -17.16
CA ARG A 288 -5.40 -4.86 -18.47
C ARG A 288 -4.58 -6.15 -18.49
N TRP A 289 -5.18 -7.19 -19.05
CA TRP A 289 -4.48 -8.42 -19.40
C TRP A 289 -4.63 -8.69 -20.89
N GLY A 290 -3.53 -8.97 -21.58
CA GLY A 290 -3.50 -9.25 -23.01
C GLY A 290 -2.49 -10.36 -23.33
N GLY A 291 -2.63 -11.53 -22.65
CA GLY A 291 -1.68 -12.62 -22.71
C GLY A 291 -0.51 -12.50 -21.70
N ALA A 292 -0.31 -11.30 -21.14
CA ALA A 292 0.64 -11.04 -20.04
C ALA A 292 0.16 -9.85 -19.21
N LEU A 293 0.55 -9.80 -17.93
CA LEU A 293 0.36 -8.65 -17.08
C LEU A 293 1.38 -7.57 -17.41
N GLU A 294 0.92 -6.35 -17.63
CA GLU A 294 1.78 -5.20 -17.84
C GLU A 294 2.54 -4.84 -16.55
N ARG A 295 3.79 -4.40 -16.68
CA ARG A 295 4.65 -4.02 -15.55
C ARG A 295 5.15 -2.60 -15.72
N SER A 296 5.20 -1.86 -14.61
CA SER A 296 5.89 -0.58 -14.48
C SER A 296 7.10 -0.75 -13.58
N TYR A 297 8.20 -0.12 -13.93
CA TYR A 297 9.42 -0.12 -13.10
C TYR A 297 9.60 1.15 -12.30
N GLU A 298 8.74 2.12 -12.51
CA GLU A 298 8.68 3.35 -11.76
C GLU A 298 7.22 3.80 -11.64
N THR A 299 6.81 4.13 -10.44
CA THR A 299 5.46 4.62 -10.14
C THR A 299 5.54 5.78 -9.16
N ARG A 300 4.52 6.65 -9.16
CA ARG A 300 4.36 7.69 -8.14
C ARG A 300 3.10 7.42 -7.33
N VAL A 301 3.26 7.34 -6.01
CA VAL A 301 2.15 7.18 -5.07
C VAL A 301 2.25 8.28 -4.02
N ALA A 302 1.16 9.00 -3.76
CA ALA A 302 1.14 10.14 -2.84
C ALA A 302 2.23 11.21 -3.13
N GLY A 303 2.56 11.42 -4.40
CA GLY A 303 3.61 12.34 -4.84
C GLY A 303 5.05 11.82 -4.70
N VAL A 304 5.24 10.61 -4.16
CA VAL A 304 6.55 10.01 -3.95
C VAL A 304 6.84 8.97 -5.03
N ARG A 305 8.04 9.01 -5.60
CA ARG A 305 8.50 8.05 -6.60
C ARG A 305 8.99 6.77 -5.95
N ILE A 306 8.59 5.65 -6.53
CA ILE A 306 9.03 4.32 -6.13
C ILE A 306 9.53 3.59 -7.37
N ARG A 307 10.80 3.19 -7.37
CA ARG A 307 11.42 2.47 -8.48
C ARG A 307 11.64 1.01 -8.13
N VAL A 308 10.58 0.22 -8.31
CA VAL A 308 10.57 -1.25 -8.16
C VAL A 308 9.66 -1.84 -9.24
N PRO A 309 9.83 -3.13 -9.60
CA PRO A 309 8.88 -3.79 -10.48
C PRO A 309 7.49 -3.86 -9.81
N MET A 310 6.49 -3.28 -10.46
CA MET A 310 5.09 -3.32 -10.03
C MET A 310 4.21 -3.77 -11.20
N LEU A 311 3.08 -4.40 -10.91
CA LEU A 311 2.04 -4.57 -11.91
C LEU A 311 1.44 -3.21 -12.25
N ALA A 312 1.19 -2.97 -13.52
CA ALA A 312 0.56 -1.75 -14.00
C ALA A 312 -0.93 -1.78 -13.67
N VAL A 313 -1.32 -1.06 -12.62
CA VAL A 313 -2.71 -0.88 -12.19
C VAL A 313 -3.04 0.60 -12.29
N HIS A 314 -4.15 0.91 -12.95
CA HIS A 314 -4.66 2.27 -13.03
C HIS A 314 -5.71 2.48 -11.94
N THR A 315 -5.37 3.29 -10.95
CA THR A 315 -6.27 3.62 -9.85
C THR A 315 -6.99 4.93 -10.12
N ILE A 316 -8.31 4.90 -10.08
CA ILE A 316 -9.18 6.07 -10.19
C ILE A 316 -9.71 6.40 -8.80
N ALA A 317 -9.59 7.66 -8.36
CA ALA A 317 -10.10 8.12 -7.07
C ALA A 317 -11.65 8.27 -7.08
N ALA A 318 -12.33 7.18 -7.44
CA ALA A 318 -13.77 7.06 -7.41
C ALA A 318 -14.14 5.64 -6.97
N GLY A 319 -14.92 5.55 -5.89
CA GLY A 319 -15.36 4.28 -5.30
C GLY A 319 -16.76 4.41 -4.72
N GLY A 320 -17.25 3.37 -4.07
CA GLY A 320 -18.61 3.34 -3.51
C GLY A 320 -18.88 4.44 -2.47
N GLY A 321 -17.85 4.89 -1.73
CA GLY A 321 -17.93 6.00 -0.78
C GLY A 321 -17.77 7.39 -1.41
N SER A 322 -17.54 7.50 -2.72
CA SER A 322 -17.42 8.79 -3.39
C SER A 322 -18.68 9.60 -3.25
N ILE A 323 -18.52 10.86 -2.82
CA ILE A 323 -19.64 11.76 -2.55
C ILE A 323 -20.23 12.26 -3.86
N CYS A 324 -21.54 12.13 -3.99
CA CYS A 324 -22.30 12.63 -5.13
C CYS A 324 -22.83 14.01 -4.80
N ARG A 325 -22.56 15.02 -5.64
CA ARG A 325 -23.03 16.40 -5.50
C ARG A 325 -23.66 16.87 -6.79
N PHE A 326 -24.73 17.63 -6.66
CA PHE A 326 -25.38 18.32 -7.77
C PHE A 326 -25.33 19.84 -7.53
N ASP A 327 -24.70 20.58 -8.42
CA ASP A 327 -24.55 22.04 -8.30
C ASP A 327 -25.69 22.85 -8.97
N GLY A 328 -26.78 22.17 -9.35
CA GLY A 328 -27.89 22.74 -10.10
C GLY A 328 -27.74 22.63 -11.63
N ARG A 329 -26.57 22.20 -12.12
CA ARG A 329 -26.28 22.05 -13.56
C ARG A 329 -25.58 20.73 -13.87
N LYS A 330 -24.64 20.32 -13.04
CA LYS A 330 -23.78 19.15 -13.24
C LYS A 330 -23.80 18.26 -12.02
N LEU A 331 -23.92 16.95 -12.27
CA LEU A 331 -23.66 15.93 -11.27
C LEU A 331 -22.15 15.65 -11.22
N SER A 332 -21.56 15.70 -10.06
CA SER A 332 -20.17 15.33 -9.80
C SER A 332 -20.10 14.18 -8.80
N VAL A 333 -19.16 13.25 -9.04
CA VAL A 333 -18.89 12.10 -8.17
C VAL A 333 -17.43 12.19 -7.77
N GLY A 334 -17.18 12.28 -6.46
CA GLY A 334 -15.81 12.50 -5.96
C GLY A 334 -15.28 13.92 -6.26
N PRO A 335 -13.96 14.15 -6.12
CA PRO A 335 -12.95 13.19 -5.57
C PRO A 335 -13.11 12.90 -4.07
N ASP A 336 -13.93 13.68 -3.34
CA ASP A 336 -14.18 13.49 -1.92
C ASP A 336 -14.89 12.14 -1.67
N SER A 337 -14.51 11.47 -0.59
CA SER A 337 -15.11 10.21 -0.14
C SER A 337 -15.62 10.32 1.29
N ALA A 338 -16.77 9.71 1.58
CA ALA A 338 -17.28 9.57 2.94
C ALA A 338 -16.45 8.56 3.78
N GLY A 339 -15.52 7.84 3.16
CA GLY A 339 -14.65 6.88 3.81
C GLY A 339 -15.40 5.73 4.48
N ALA A 340 -14.73 5.08 5.44
CA ALA A 340 -15.34 4.06 6.29
C ALA A 340 -16.15 4.68 7.44
N PHE A 341 -15.77 5.89 7.88
CA PHE A 341 -16.46 6.70 8.88
C PHE A 341 -16.49 8.17 8.41
N PRO A 342 -17.67 8.83 8.46
CA PRO A 342 -18.97 8.30 8.83
C PRO A 342 -19.56 7.30 7.82
N GLY A 343 -19.06 7.25 6.58
CA GLY A 343 -19.49 6.34 5.53
C GLY A 343 -20.77 6.75 4.81
N PRO A 344 -21.28 5.91 3.91
CA PRO A 344 -22.53 6.07 3.20
C PRO A 344 -23.73 6.29 4.12
N LEU A 345 -24.77 7.00 3.64
CA LEU A 345 -26.03 7.20 4.38
C LEU A 345 -26.68 5.87 4.76
N CYS A 346 -26.65 4.90 3.85
CA CYS A 346 -27.23 3.59 4.04
C CYS A 346 -26.56 2.73 5.14
N HIS A 347 -25.37 3.14 5.62
CA HIS A 347 -24.74 2.50 6.78
C HIS A 347 -25.46 2.84 8.10
N GLY A 348 -26.44 3.76 8.08
CA GLY A 348 -27.32 4.08 9.21
C GLY A 348 -26.68 4.92 10.32
N ARG A 349 -25.43 5.39 10.14
CA ARG A 349 -24.74 6.20 11.15
C ARG A 349 -25.31 7.61 11.20
N PRO A 350 -25.52 8.19 12.40
CA PRO A 350 -26.08 9.53 12.54
C PRO A 350 -25.22 10.63 11.91
N GLU A 351 -23.90 10.43 11.88
CA GLU A 351 -22.92 11.39 11.35
C GLU A 351 -22.87 11.38 9.81
N ALA A 352 -23.35 10.32 9.15
CA ALA A 352 -23.39 10.24 7.69
C ALA A 352 -24.42 11.23 7.14
N ARG A 353 -23.96 12.20 6.34
CA ARG A 353 -24.78 13.28 5.78
C ARG A 353 -24.68 13.43 4.27
N ALA A 354 -23.67 12.83 3.65
CA ALA A 354 -23.42 12.98 2.22
C ALA A 354 -23.93 11.75 1.45
N LEU A 355 -24.61 12.01 0.34
CA LEU A 355 -25.01 10.99 -0.62
C LEU A 355 -23.75 10.41 -1.28
N THR A 356 -23.67 9.09 -1.38
CA THR A 356 -22.53 8.39 -2.01
C THR A 356 -22.98 7.46 -3.12
N LEU A 357 -22.04 6.95 -3.93
CA LEU A 357 -22.36 5.94 -4.95
C LEU A 357 -22.96 4.67 -4.36
N THR A 358 -22.51 4.24 -3.16
CA THR A 358 -23.10 3.09 -2.47
C THR A 358 -24.59 3.31 -2.18
N ASP A 359 -25.00 4.51 -1.81
CA ASP A 359 -26.41 4.86 -1.58
C ASP A 359 -27.20 4.79 -2.89
N VAL A 360 -26.64 5.34 -3.96
CA VAL A 360 -27.24 5.30 -5.31
C VAL A 360 -27.41 3.86 -5.77
N ASP A 361 -26.38 3.04 -5.69
CA ASP A 361 -26.41 1.64 -6.13
C ASP A 361 -27.39 0.79 -5.28
N LEU A 362 -27.49 1.07 -3.98
CA LEU A 362 -28.50 0.43 -3.11
C LEU A 362 -29.92 0.83 -3.52
N ALA A 363 -30.15 2.11 -3.78
CA ALA A 363 -31.46 2.60 -4.20
C ALA A 363 -31.90 1.99 -5.53
N LEU A 364 -30.98 1.85 -6.49
CA LEU A 364 -31.18 1.24 -7.79
C LEU A 364 -31.24 -0.30 -7.77
N GLY A 365 -31.03 -0.93 -6.61
CA GLY A 365 -31.06 -2.39 -6.46
C GLY A 365 -29.86 -3.11 -7.08
N ARG A 366 -28.74 -2.41 -7.31
CA ARG A 366 -27.49 -2.97 -7.86
C ARG A 366 -26.62 -3.66 -6.81
N LEU A 367 -26.91 -3.46 -5.53
CA LEU A 367 -26.22 -4.11 -4.41
C LEU A 367 -27.05 -5.27 -3.86
N HIS A 368 -26.36 -6.29 -3.32
CA HIS A 368 -26.96 -7.38 -2.57
C HIS A 368 -26.83 -7.11 -1.07
N PRO A 369 -27.85 -6.51 -0.39
CA PRO A 369 -27.73 -6.09 1.01
C PRO A 369 -27.38 -7.24 1.96
N ALA A 370 -27.85 -8.47 1.67
CA ALA A 370 -27.58 -9.65 2.48
C ALA A 370 -26.10 -10.10 2.50
N ARG A 371 -25.27 -9.58 1.61
CA ARG A 371 -23.81 -9.87 1.56
C ARG A 371 -22.97 -8.85 2.32
N PHE A 372 -23.59 -7.79 2.82
CA PHE A 372 -22.89 -6.80 3.65
C PHE A 372 -22.82 -7.28 5.10
N PRO A 373 -21.71 -7.00 5.82
CA PRO A 373 -21.54 -7.38 7.22
C PRO A 373 -22.39 -6.51 8.18
N LEU A 374 -23.13 -5.53 7.64
CA LEU A 374 -24.02 -4.63 8.36
C LEU A 374 -25.35 -4.52 7.61
N ARG A 375 -26.42 -4.20 8.36
CA ARG A 375 -27.73 -3.96 7.75
C ARG A 375 -27.74 -2.61 7.05
N LEU A 376 -28.00 -2.62 5.73
CA LEU A 376 -28.09 -1.41 4.94
C LEU A 376 -29.49 -0.79 5.06
N ASP A 377 -29.55 0.52 5.31
CA ASP A 377 -30.78 1.33 5.39
C ASP A 377 -31.11 1.94 4.03
N ARG A 378 -31.96 1.24 3.27
CA ARG A 378 -32.44 1.70 1.97
C ARG A 378 -33.27 2.97 2.06
N GLY A 379 -33.99 3.20 3.17
CA GLY A 379 -34.82 4.39 3.38
C GLY A 379 -33.96 5.65 3.44
N ARG A 380 -32.83 5.61 4.15
CA ARG A 380 -31.87 6.73 4.18
C ARG A 380 -31.21 6.99 2.83
N ALA A 381 -30.89 5.94 2.08
CA ALA A 381 -30.33 6.08 0.73
C ALA A 381 -31.33 6.79 -0.21
N LEU A 382 -32.60 6.38 -0.21
CA LEU A 382 -33.67 7.02 -0.99
C LEU A 382 -33.90 8.47 -0.57
N ALA A 383 -33.96 8.75 0.73
CA ALA A 383 -34.13 10.12 1.25
C ALA A 383 -32.96 11.04 0.83
N GLY A 384 -31.73 10.51 0.81
CA GLY A 384 -30.57 11.24 0.30
C GLY A 384 -30.68 11.58 -1.20
N LEU A 385 -31.16 10.65 -2.02
CA LEU A 385 -31.43 10.87 -3.43
C LEU A 385 -32.54 11.90 -3.67
N GLU A 386 -33.59 11.90 -2.87
CA GLU A 386 -34.70 12.88 -2.97
C GLU A 386 -34.24 14.27 -2.52
N GLY A 387 -33.35 14.37 -1.55
CA GLY A 387 -32.79 15.63 -1.04
C GLY A 387 -31.83 16.32 -2.01
N GLU A 388 -30.91 15.54 -2.60
CA GLU A 388 -29.87 16.05 -3.51
C GLU A 388 -30.32 16.02 -4.98
N GLY A 389 -31.36 15.27 -5.31
CA GLY A 389 -31.63 15.14 -6.70
C GLY A 389 -32.87 14.41 -7.19
N ARG A 390 -34.03 15.02 -7.14
CA ARG A 390 -35.07 14.75 -8.18
C ARG A 390 -34.52 14.83 -9.60
N VAL A 391 -33.29 15.34 -9.78
CA VAL A 391 -32.62 15.55 -11.07
C VAL A 391 -31.67 14.39 -11.42
N ALA A 392 -31.01 13.76 -10.45
CA ALA A 392 -30.07 12.66 -10.73
C ALA A 392 -30.73 11.41 -11.32
N LEU A 393 -31.98 11.10 -10.97
CA LEU A 393 -32.73 9.97 -11.49
C LEU A 393 -33.19 10.15 -12.95
N ARG A 394 -33.19 11.36 -13.50
CA ARG A 394 -33.56 11.62 -14.90
C ARG A 394 -32.42 11.38 -15.92
N TYR A 395 -31.20 11.15 -15.43
CA TYR A 395 -30.01 10.94 -16.27
C TYR A 395 -29.49 9.50 -16.25
N VAL A 396 -30.18 8.58 -15.59
CA VAL A 396 -29.75 7.16 -15.43
C VAL A 396 -30.65 6.18 -16.19
N ASP A 397 -31.70 6.67 -16.85
CA ASP A 397 -32.50 5.93 -17.84
C ASP A 397 -31.86 6.11 -19.26
#